data_99ce6c1ff7aeef82c02152870b28d9c1
#
_entry.id   99ce6c1ff7aeef82c02152870b28d9c1
#
_cell.length_a   1.000
_cell.length_b   1.000
_cell.length_c   1.000
_cell.angle_alpha   90.00
_cell.angle_beta   90.00
_cell.angle_gamma   90.00
#
_symmetry.space_group_name_H-M   'P 1'
#
loop_
_entity.id
_entity.type
_entity.pdbx_description
1 polymer ?
#
loop_
_entity_poly.entity_id
_entity_poly.type
_entity_poly.pdbx_seq_one_letter_code
_entity_poly.pdbx_strand_id
1 'polypeptide(L)'
;MIGPSMRAPTIAIVDYGAGNLNSVKKAFDYLGADVVLTTQPEIVAGADKIVLPGVGHFSALGALDNTGLREAVLQGASAGKPFLGICLGMQWLFEGSDEAPEFAGVGIFAGRCRRFPSSVKSPHVGWNSLAVREGSRLLRNVAPESFVYYTHSFQAPVVAATTAATEYGTQFSAVVEQENIFGVQFHPEKSWTVGLLMLKNFCEV
;
A
#
# COMPACT_ATOMS: atom_id res chain seq x y z
N MET A 1 4.42 31.42 -26.28
CA MET A 1 3.50 30.27 -26.30
C MET A 1 3.57 29.61 -24.93
N ILE A 2 2.51 29.76 -24.13
CA ILE A 2 2.39 29.07 -22.84
C ILE A 2 2.03 27.63 -23.21
N GLY A 3 2.95 26.68 -22.92
CA GLY A 3 2.67 25.26 -23.10
C GLY A 3 1.44 24.84 -22.28
N PRO A 4 0.76 23.73 -22.64
CA PRO A 4 -0.41 23.29 -21.90
C PRO A 4 -0.01 23.10 -20.43
N SER A 5 -0.71 23.78 -19.53
CA SER A 5 -0.61 23.54 -18.09
C SER A 5 -0.94 22.05 -17.86
N MET A 6 0.07 21.26 -17.55
CA MET A 6 -0.15 19.86 -17.18
C MET A 6 -0.95 19.88 -15.88
N ARG A 7 -2.18 19.39 -15.94
CA ARG A 7 -3.02 19.16 -14.75
C ARG A 7 -2.24 18.26 -13.79
N ALA A 8 -2.26 18.58 -12.50
CA ALA A 8 -1.71 17.68 -11.48
C ALA A 8 -2.41 16.31 -11.57
N PRO A 9 -1.67 15.19 -11.48
CA PRO A 9 -2.27 13.88 -11.56
C PRO A 9 -3.26 13.66 -10.41
N THR A 10 -4.45 13.15 -10.75
CA THR A 10 -5.50 12.81 -9.77
C THR A 10 -5.22 11.46 -9.15
N ILE A 11 -5.24 11.39 -7.83
CA ILE A 11 -5.08 10.16 -7.04
C ILE A 11 -6.43 9.72 -6.50
N ALA A 12 -6.93 8.54 -6.89
CA ALA A 12 -8.10 7.93 -6.27
C ALA A 12 -7.69 7.12 -5.05
N ILE A 13 -8.22 7.49 -3.88
CA ILE A 13 -8.16 6.67 -2.66
C ILE A 13 -9.44 5.84 -2.63
N VAL A 14 -9.28 4.52 -2.70
CA VAL A 14 -10.40 3.58 -2.75
C VAL A 14 -11.01 3.41 -1.36
N ASP A 15 -12.29 3.72 -1.24
CA ASP A 15 -13.10 3.50 -0.03
C ASP A 15 -13.98 2.26 -0.22
N TYR A 16 -13.64 1.18 0.46
CA TYR A 16 -14.43 -0.05 0.50
C TYR A 16 -14.99 -0.32 1.92
N GLY A 17 -15.05 0.73 2.76
CA GLY A 17 -15.55 0.65 4.13
C GLY A 17 -14.50 0.24 5.18
N ALA A 18 -13.23 0.10 4.79
CA ALA A 18 -12.13 -0.19 5.72
C ALA A 18 -10.90 0.66 5.40
N GLY A 19 -10.26 1.21 6.42
CA GLY A 19 -9.04 1.98 6.26
C GLY A 19 -9.03 3.29 7.04
N ASN A 20 -7.83 3.83 7.25
CA ASN A 20 -7.62 5.15 7.84
C ASN A 20 -7.62 6.22 6.74
N LEU A 21 -8.71 6.24 5.96
CA LEU A 21 -8.85 6.98 4.70
C LEU A 21 -8.56 8.47 4.87
N ASN A 22 -9.13 9.09 5.92
CA ASN A 22 -8.95 10.52 6.18
C ASN A 22 -7.50 10.90 6.50
N SER A 23 -6.75 10.03 7.19
CA SER A 23 -5.34 10.30 7.47
C SER A 23 -4.48 10.15 6.22
N VAL A 24 -4.76 9.15 5.39
CA VAL A 24 -4.08 8.98 4.09
C VAL A 24 -4.39 10.18 3.19
N LYS A 25 -5.66 10.59 3.09
CA LYS A 25 -6.04 11.79 2.32
C LYS A 25 -5.32 13.03 2.80
N LYS A 26 -5.33 13.30 4.12
CA LYS A 26 -4.62 14.46 4.71
C LYS A 26 -3.12 14.46 4.40
N ALA A 27 -2.47 13.29 4.38
CA ALA A 27 -1.06 13.19 4.04
C ALA A 27 -0.79 13.58 2.58
N PHE A 28 -1.63 13.13 1.65
CA PHE A 28 -1.55 13.54 0.25
C PHE A 28 -1.94 15.01 0.03
N ASP A 29 -2.99 15.51 0.71
CA ASP A 29 -3.38 16.93 0.67
C ASP A 29 -2.22 17.83 1.14
N TYR A 30 -1.50 17.42 2.21
CA TYR A 30 -0.32 18.13 2.70
C TYR A 30 0.81 18.20 1.66
N LEU A 31 0.90 17.21 0.79
CA LEU A 31 1.86 17.17 -0.32
C LEU A 31 1.38 17.94 -1.56
N GLY A 32 0.19 18.53 -1.51
CA GLY A 32 -0.40 19.28 -2.62
C GLY A 32 -0.92 18.42 -3.77
N ALA A 33 -1.17 17.12 -3.53
CA ALA A 33 -1.70 16.22 -4.54
C ALA A 33 -3.21 16.45 -4.75
N ASP A 34 -3.69 16.26 -5.98
CA ASP A 34 -5.12 16.25 -6.30
C ASP A 34 -5.71 14.87 -5.95
N VAL A 35 -6.48 14.81 -4.86
CA VAL A 35 -6.92 13.54 -4.26
C VAL A 35 -8.42 13.44 -4.14
N VAL A 36 -8.98 12.36 -4.62
CA VAL A 36 -10.39 12.00 -4.45
C VAL A 36 -10.54 10.73 -3.63
N LEU A 37 -11.37 10.79 -2.57
CA LEU A 37 -11.81 9.61 -1.82
C LEU A 37 -13.10 9.11 -2.47
N THR A 38 -13.16 7.84 -2.87
CA THR A 38 -14.28 7.35 -3.67
C THR A 38 -14.65 5.89 -3.41
N THR A 39 -15.97 5.64 -3.45
CA THR A 39 -16.60 4.33 -3.50
C THR A 39 -17.02 3.94 -4.92
N GLN A 40 -16.74 4.79 -5.93
CA GLN A 40 -17.24 4.66 -7.30
C GLN A 40 -16.15 4.10 -8.23
N PRO A 41 -16.38 2.93 -8.86
CA PRO A 41 -15.43 2.32 -9.79
C PRO A 41 -15.04 3.23 -10.96
N GLU A 42 -15.97 4.06 -11.45
CA GLU A 42 -15.76 4.95 -12.58
C GLU A 42 -14.75 6.06 -12.23
N ILE A 43 -14.75 6.54 -10.99
CA ILE A 43 -13.79 7.53 -10.51
C ILE A 43 -12.40 6.88 -10.36
N VAL A 44 -12.32 5.65 -9.86
CA VAL A 44 -11.07 4.87 -9.81
C VAL A 44 -10.52 4.67 -11.23
N ALA A 45 -11.38 4.28 -12.17
CA ALA A 45 -11.01 4.10 -13.57
C ALA A 45 -10.55 5.40 -14.25
N GLY A 46 -11.11 6.55 -13.87
CA GLY A 46 -10.75 7.87 -14.41
C GLY A 46 -9.50 8.51 -13.79
N ALA A 47 -9.04 8.05 -12.64
CA ALA A 47 -7.88 8.61 -11.94
C ALA A 47 -6.55 8.24 -12.62
N ASP A 48 -5.52 9.05 -12.41
CA ASP A 48 -4.17 8.81 -12.92
C ASP A 48 -3.40 7.81 -12.05
N LYS A 49 -3.67 7.78 -10.74
CA LYS A 49 -3.05 6.88 -9.75
C LYS A 49 -4.09 6.33 -8.80
N ILE A 50 -3.83 5.16 -8.22
CA ILE A 50 -4.76 4.46 -7.34
C ILE A 50 -4.06 4.15 -6.02
N VAL A 51 -4.72 4.45 -4.91
CA VAL A 51 -4.28 4.08 -3.55
C VAL A 51 -5.35 3.23 -2.90
N LEU A 52 -4.99 2.05 -2.43
CA LEU A 52 -5.84 1.14 -1.67
C LEU A 52 -5.32 1.05 -0.23
N PRO A 53 -5.80 1.89 0.69
CA PRO A 53 -5.53 1.72 2.10
C PRO A 53 -6.37 0.58 2.67
N GLY A 54 -5.93 -0.01 3.77
CA GLY A 54 -6.76 -0.97 4.47
C GLY A 54 -6.29 -1.18 5.90
N VAL A 55 -7.24 -1.37 6.80
CA VAL A 55 -7.03 -1.80 8.19
C VAL A 55 -8.08 -2.83 8.58
N GLY A 56 -7.77 -3.64 9.59
CA GLY A 56 -8.69 -4.63 10.10
C GLY A 56 -8.43 -6.03 9.55
N HIS A 57 -9.46 -6.83 9.45
CA HIS A 57 -9.40 -8.25 9.08
C HIS A 57 -9.34 -8.42 7.55
N PHE A 58 -8.59 -9.41 7.06
CA PHE A 58 -8.39 -9.64 5.63
C PHE A 58 -9.70 -9.85 4.84
N SER A 59 -10.72 -10.42 5.46
CA SER A 59 -12.04 -10.59 4.83
C SER A 59 -12.74 -9.28 4.46
N ALA A 60 -12.34 -8.14 5.05
CA ALA A 60 -12.91 -6.84 4.69
C ALA A 60 -12.66 -6.48 3.21
N LEU A 61 -11.60 -7.05 2.60
CA LEU A 61 -11.29 -6.89 1.18
C LEU A 61 -12.36 -7.49 0.25
N GLY A 62 -13.20 -8.42 0.76
CA GLY A 62 -14.34 -8.95 0.03
C GLY A 62 -15.37 -7.88 -0.37
N ALA A 63 -15.40 -6.73 0.31
CA ALA A 63 -16.25 -5.60 -0.10
C ALA A 63 -15.86 -5.02 -1.47
N LEU A 64 -14.59 -5.19 -1.90
CA LEU A 64 -14.15 -4.77 -3.24
C LEU A 64 -14.87 -5.55 -4.35
N ASP A 65 -15.16 -6.84 -4.12
CA ASP A 65 -15.82 -7.70 -5.11
C ASP A 65 -17.28 -7.31 -5.33
N ASN A 66 -17.97 -6.90 -4.24
CA ASN A 66 -19.40 -6.58 -4.27
C ASN A 66 -19.71 -5.20 -4.89
N THR A 67 -18.69 -4.36 -5.06
CA THR A 67 -18.85 -2.95 -5.48
C THR A 67 -18.29 -2.66 -6.88
N GLY A 68 -17.65 -3.66 -7.52
CA GLY A 68 -16.92 -3.45 -8.78
C GLY A 68 -15.57 -2.73 -8.61
N LEU A 69 -15.20 -2.36 -7.40
CA LEU A 69 -13.94 -1.66 -7.11
C LEU A 69 -12.74 -2.55 -7.40
N ARG A 70 -12.83 -3.87 -7.11
CA ARG A 70 -11.76 -4.81 -7.43
C ARG A 70 -11.38 -4.75 -8.91
N GLU A 71 -12.40 -4.82 -9.78
CA GLU A 71 -12.18 -4.82 -11.21
C GLU A 71 -11.60 -3.49 -11.70
N ALA A 72 -12.13 -2.36 -11.24
CA ALA A 72 -11.63 -1.04 -11.59
C ALA A 72 -10.16 -0.83 -11.18
N VAL A 73 -9.78 -1.28 -9.97
CA VAL A 73 -8.39 -1.24 -9.49
C VAL A 73 -7.48 -2.10 -10.36
N LEU A 74 -7.87 -3.35 -10.63
CA LEU A 74 -7.05 -4.29 -11.42
C LEU A 74 -6.90 -3.84 -12.87
N GLN A 75 -7.96 -3.33 -13.50
CA GLN A 75 -7.89 -2.77 -14.85
C GLN A 75 -6.97 -1.55 -14.89
N GLY A 76 -7.08 -0.64 -13.92
CA GLY A 76 -6.19 0.51 -13.82
C GLY A 76 -4.74 0.12 -13.66
N ALA A 77 -4.45 -0.81 -12.76
CA ALA A 77 -3.10 -1.34 -12.52
C ALA A 77 -2.52 -2.03 -13.77
N SER A 78 -3.33 -2.86 -14.45
CA SER A 78 -2.94 -3.54 -15.70
C SER A 78 -2.74 -2.57 -16.86
N ALA A 79 -3.41 -1.42 -16.85
CA ALA A 79 -3.21 -0.34 -17.82
C ALA A 79 -1.95 0.52 -17.52
N GLY A 80 -1.15 0.16 -16.51
CA GLY A 80 0.09 0.83 -16.14
C GLY A 80 -0.09 2.01 -15.18
N LYS A 81 -1.28 2.23 -14.63
CA LYS A 81 -1.46 3.27 -13.60
C LYS A 81 -0.71 2.90 -12.32
N PRO A 82 0.05 3.84 -11.72
CA PRO A 82 0.66 3.60 -10.43
C PRO A 82 -0.38 3.22 -9.38
N PHE A 83 -0.14 2.09 -8.73
CA PHE A 83 -0.96 1.55 -7.65
C PHE A 83 -0.16 1.47 -6.35
N LEU A 84 -0.72 1.93 -5.24
CA LEU A 84 -0.15 1.80 -3.90
C LEU A 84 -1.11 1.11 -2.94
N GLY A 85 -0.75 -0.10 -2.50
CA GLY A 85 -1.42 -0.80 -1.40
C GLY A 85 -0.80 -0.44 -0.06
N ILE A 86 -1.62 -0.01 0.93
CA ILE A 86 -1.14 0.33 2.28
C ILE A 86 -1.69 -0.69 3.27
N CYS A 87 -0.82 -1.32 4.04
CA CYS A 87 -1.09 -2.32 5.08
C CYS A 87 -1.94 -3.48 4.52
N LEU A 88 -3.23 -3.55 4.81
CA LEU A 88 -4.12 -4.57 4.25
C LEU A 88 -4.19 -4.52 2.71
N GLY A 89 -4.12 -3.32 2.12
CA GLY A 89 -4.03 -3.14 0.67
C GLY A 89 -2.76 -3.71 0.05
N MET A 90 -1.63 -3.70 0.77
CA MET A 90 -0.42 -4.42 0.35
C MET A 90 -0.62 -5.93 0.46
N GLN A 91 -1.20 -6.43 1.55
CA GLN A 91 -1.44 -7.86 1.75
C GLN A 91 -2.34 -8.45 0.66
N TRP A 92 -3.28 -7.65 0.14
CA TRP A 92 -4.14 -8.03 -0.97
C TRP A 92 -3.39 -8.35 -2.28
N LEU A 93 -2.19 -7.80 -2.48
CA LEU A 93 -1.35 -8.07 -3.65
C LEU A 93 -0.77 -9.49 -3.66
N PHE A 94 -0.72 -10.16 -2.52
CA PHE A 94 -0.29 -11.56 -2.37
C PHE A 94 -1.43 -12.52 -2.68
N GLU A 95 -1.17 -13.85 -2.60
CA GLU A 95 -2.16 -14.89 -2.89
C GLU A 95 -3.31 -14.95 -1.88
N GLY A 96 -3.14 -14.35 -0.70
CA GLY A 96 -4.13 -14.31 0.37
C GLY A 96 -3.50 -14.21 1.75
N SER A 97 -4.31 -14.46 2.77
CA SER A 97 -3.88 -14.42 4.17
C SER A 97 -4.42 -15.63 4.95
N ASP A 98 -3.63 -16.13 5.88
CA ASP A 98 -4.08 -17.17 6.82
C ASP A 98 -5.08 -16.59 7.86
N GLU A 99 -5.28 -15.26 7.87
CA GLU A 99 -6.31 -14.60 8.66
C GLU A 99 -7.73 -14.93 8.17
N ALA A 100 -7.89 -15.07 6.85
CA ALA A 100 -9.15 -15.42 6.19
C ALA A 100 -8.81 -16.34 5.00
N PRO A 101 -8.63 -17.66 5.25
CA PRO A 101 -8.18 -18.60 4.22
C PRO A 101 -9.10 -18.71 3.01
N GLU A 102 -10.39 -18.44 3.21
CA GLU A 102 -11.45 -18.46 2.19
C GLU A 102 -11.42 -17.28 1.23
N PHE A 103 -10.69 -16.19 1.58
CA PHE A 103 -10.54 -15.03 0.72
C PHE A 103 -9.19 -15.06 -0.01
N ALA A 104 -9.25 -14.96 -1.34
CA ALA A 104 -8.05 -14.85 -2.16
C ALA A 104 -7.61 -13.38 -2.27
N GLY A 105 -6.30 -13.17 -2.33
CA GLY A 105 -5.72 -11.90 -2.78
C GLY A 105 -5.72 -11.80 -4.30
N VAL A 106 -4.89 -10.91 -4.83
CA VAL A 106 -4.71 -10.73 -6.29
C VAL A 106 -3.69 -11.71 -6.84
N GLY A 107 -2.71 -12.13 -6.03
CA GLY A 107 -1.66 -13.05 -6.45
C GLY A 107 -0.62 -12.43 -7.40
N ILE A 108 -0.44 -11.12 -7.36
CA ILE A 108 0.67 -10.45 -8.08
C ILE A 108 2.02 -10.90 -7.49
N PHE A 109 2.07 -11.05 -6.17
CA PHE A 109 3.23 -11.60 -5.47
C PHE A 109 2.92 -12.98 -4.91
N ALA A 110 3.87 -13.89 -5.04
CA ALA A 110 3.72 -15.26 -4.56
C ALA A 110 3.70 -15.36 -3.03
N GLY A 111 2.94 -16.32 -2.52
CA GLY A 111 2.84 -16.64 -1.10
C GLY A 111 1.68 -15.95 -0.40
N ARG A 112 1.40 -16.44 0.81
CA ARG A 112 0.30 -15.97 1.66
C ARG A 112 0.83 -15.20 2.86
N CYS A 113 0.09 -14.20 3.30
CA CYS A 113 0.37 -13.51 4.55
C CYS A 113 0.11 -14.45 5.73
N ARG A 114 1.08 -14.52 6.65
CA ARG A 114 1.04 -15.43 7.82
C ARG A 114 1.06 -14.66 9.11
N ARG A 115 0.47 -15.23 10.14
CA ARG A 115 0.52 -14.68 11.49
C ARG A 115 1.97 -14.65 12.00
N PHE A 116 2.31 -13.63 12.79
CA PHE A 116 3.59 -13.60 13.51
C PHE A 116 3.74 -14.82 14.43
N PRO A 117 4.97 -15.34 14.62
CA PRO A 117 5.22 -16.44 15.52
C PRO A 117 4.88 -16.08 16.96
N SER A 118 4.51 -17.08 17.76
CA SER A 118 4.16 -16.89 19.18
C SER A 118 5.32 -16.39 20.06
N SER A 119 6.54 -16.40 19.53
CA SER A 119 7.74 -15.87 20.20
C SER A 119 7.77 -14.34 20.32
N VAL A 120 6.90 -13.64 19.57
CA VAL A 120 6.79 -12.19 19.62
C VAL A 120 5.34 -11.76 19.94
N LYS A 121 5.20 -10.53 20.45
CA LYS A 121 3.89 -9.97 20.73
C LYS A 121 3.13 -9.69 19.43
N SER A 122 1.90 -10.19 19.32
CA SER A 122 1.01 -9.86 18.20
C SER A 122 -0.23 -9.14 18.73
N PRO A 123 -0.67 -8.03 18.09
CA PRO A 123 -0.12 -7.42 16.88
C PRO A 123 1.26 -6.74 17.09
N HIS A 124 2.03 -6.64 15.98
CA HIS A 124 3.17 -5.74 15.87
C HIS A 124 2.66 -4.31 15.82
N VAL A 125 2.74 -3.58 16.93
CA VAL A 125 2.31 -2.17 17.05
C VAL A 125 3.48 -1.34 17.52
N GLY A 126 3.85 -0.35 16.72
CA GLY A 126 4.93 0.57 17.04
C GLY A 126 5.87 0.86 15.88
N TRP A 127 6.97 1.50 16.22
CA TRP A 127 8.01 1.89 15.27
C TRP A 127 9.03 0.76 15.10
N ASN A 128 9.40 0.50 13.85
CA ASN A 128 10.46 -0.45 13.53
C ASN A 128 11.21 0.01 12.28
N SER A 129 12.44 -0.47 12.10
CA SER A 129 13.34 -0.04 11.04
C SER A 129 13.14 -0.79 9.74
N LEU A 130 13.56 -0.15 8.65
CA LEU A 130 13.54 -0.67 7.28
C LEU A 130 14.94 -1.09 6.85
N ALA A 131 15.14 -2.37 6.53
CA ALA A 131 16.30 -2.82 5.77
C ALA A 131 16.04 -2.57 4.27
N VAL A 132 16.43 -1.40 3.79
CA VAL A 132 16.19 -0.92 2.42
C VAL A 132 17.15 -1.59 1.44
N ARG A 133 16.64 -2.04 0.28
CA ARG A 133 17.41 -2.48 -0.88
C ARG A 133 17.49 -1.37 -1.91
N GLU A 134 18.58 -1.30 -2.64
CA GLU A 134 18.76 -0.31 -3.70
C GLU A 134 17.79 -0.51 -4.87
N GLY A 135 17.50 0.57 -5.60
CA GLY A 135 16.73 0.55 -6.83
C GLY A 135 15.23 0.81 -6.69
N SER A 136 14.69 0.97 -5.48
CA SER A 136 13.28 1.31 -5.29
C SER A 136 12.99 2.77 -5.64
N ARG A 137 11.99 3.02 -6.46
CA ARG A 137 11.49 4.37 -6.76
C ARG A 137 10.73 4.94 -5.57
N LEU A 138 9.93 4.09 -4.90
CA LEU A 138 9.16 4.50 -3.72
C LEU A 138 10.06 4.91 -2.56
N LEU A 139 11.23 4.23 -2.40
CA LEU A 139 12.17 4.49 -1.31
C LEU A 139 13.31 5.44 -1.71
N ARG A 140 13.18 6.17 -2.81
CA ARG A 140 14.19 7.14 -3.24
C ARG A 140 14.44 8.16 -2.13
N ASN A 141 15.72 8.34 -1.75
CA ASN A 141 16.18 9.21 -0.65
C ASN A 141 15.68 8.82 0.76
N VAL A 142 15.12 7.64 0.93
CA VAL A 142 14.86 7.07 2.26
C VAL A 142 16.17 6.46 2.77
N ALA A 143 16.64 6.93 3.92
CA ALA A 143 17.86 6.41 4.53
C ALA A 143 17.66 4.95 4.97
N PRO A 144 18.69 4.08 4.86
CA PRO A 144 18.69 2.78 5.52
C PRO A 144 18.38 2.93 7.02
N GLU A 145 17.76 1.91 7.60
CA GLU A 145 17.36 1.90 9.03
C GLU A 145 16.37 2.99 9.44
N SER A 146 15.70 3.67 8.47
CA SER A 146 14.60 4.59 8.75
C SER A 146 13.47 3.88 9.49
N PHE A 147 12.93 4.53 10.51
CA PHE A 147 11.81 3.99 11.30
C PHE A 147 10.47 4.37 10.69
N VAL A 148 9.54 3.40 10.65
CA VAL A 148 8.16 3.56 10.21
C VAL A 148 7.19 2.90 11.20
N TYR A 149 5.92 3.30 11.15
CA TYR A 149 4.91 2.85 12.11
C TYR A 149 4.10 1.68 11.59
N TYR A 150 4.08 0.60 12.36
CA TYR A 150 3.35 -0.65 12.09
C TYR A 150 2.14 -0.83 13.02
N THR A 151 1.11 -1.50 12.53
CA THR A 151 0.02 -2.06 13.32
C THR A 151 -0.65 -3.20 12.56
N HIS A 152 -0.12 -4.43 12.71
CA HIS A 152 -0.61 -5.61 12.00
C HIS A 152 -0.26 -6.90 12.74
N SER A 153 -1.07 -7.95 12.53
CA SER A 153 -0.85 -9.30 13.10
C SER A 153 -0.36 -10.31 12.08
N PHE A 154 -0.56 -10.04 10.80
CA PHE A 154 -0.17 -10.89 9.68
C PHE A 154 0.87 -10.18 8.82
N GLN A 155 1.81 -10.93 8.28
CA GLN A 155 2.96 -10.44 7.55
C GLN A 155 3.07 -11.11 6.18
N ALA A 156 3.44 -10.32 5.18
CA ALA A 156 3.73 -10.82 3.85
C ALA A 156 5.15 -11.43 3.79
N PRO A 157 5.33 -12.57 3.10
CA PRO A 157 6.66 -13.18 2.97
C PRO A 157 7.62 -12.27 2.19
N VAL A 158 8.93 -12.46 2.41
CA VAL A 158 9.95 -11.83 1.58
C VAL A 158 9.94 -12.50 0.20
N VAL A 159 9.82 -11.69 -0.85
CA VAL A 159 9.76 -12.11 -2.26
C VAL A 159 10.80 -11.36 -3.10
N ALA A 160 10.97 -11.74 -4.36
CA ALA A 160 11.91 -11.05 -5.27
C ALA A 160 11.60 -9.54 -5.41
N ALA A 161 10.32 -9.17 -5.38
CA ALA A 161 9.85 -7.79 -5.44
C ALA A 161 9.99 -7.00 -4.11
N THR A 162 10.52 -7.61 -3.04
CA THR A 162 10.75 -6.93 -1.76
C THR A 162 11.88 -5.92 -1.90
N THR A 163 11.58 -4.65 -1.75
CA THR A 163 12.55 -3.54 -1.81
C THR A 163 12.92 -3.00 -0.43
N ALA A 164 12.14 -3.31 0.59
CA ALA A 164 12.56 -3.18 1.98
C ALA A 164 11.95 -4.31 2.82
N ALA A 165 12.73 -4.79 3.77
CA ALA A 165 12.30 -5.77 4.76
C ALA A 165 12.36 -5.19 6.17
N THR A 166 11.58 -5.76 7.07
CA THR A 166 11.66 -5.48 8.52
C THR A 166 11.71 -6.81 9.26
N GLU A 167 12.37 -6.82 10.40
CA GLU A 167 12.45 -7.99 11.28
C GLU A 167 11.59 -7.78 12.53
N TYR A 168 10.72 -8.76 12.80
CA TYR A 168 9.94 -8.84 14.03
C TYR A 168 9.66 -10.30 14.37
N GLY A 169 10.60 -10.94 15.01
CA GLY A 169 10.61 -12.39 15.25
C GLY A 169 10.83 -13.23 13.98
N THR A 170 10.58 -12.66 12.84
CA THR A 170 10.92 -13.17 11.50
C THR A 170 11.00 -12.00 10.53
N GLN A 171 11.74 -12.16 9.44
CA GLN A 171 11.83 -11.15 8.41
C GLN A 171 10.60 -11.20 7.49
N PHE A 172 10.05 -10.03 7.15
CA PHE A 172 8.90 -9.89 6.28
C PHE A 172 9.05 -8.72 5.30
N SER A 173 8.25 -8.73 4.23
CA SER A 173 8.20 -7.63 3.27
C SER A 173 7.58 -6.39 3.92
N ALA A 174 8.38 -5.35 4.11
CA ALA A 174 7.92 -4.03 4.54
C ALA A 174 7.48 -3.19 3.34
N VAL A 175 8.18 -3.31 2.20
CA VAL A 175 7.85 -2.68 0.93
C VAL A 175 8.05 -3.68 -0.20
N VAL A 176 7.08 -3.73 -1.10
CA VAL A 176 7.17 -4.45 -2.37
C VAL A 176 7.01 -3.46 -3.52
N GLU A 177 7.77 -3.67 -4.60
CA GLU A 177 7.70 -2.85 -5.80
C GLU A 177 7.97 -3.72 -7.04
N GLN A 178 7.06 -3.65 -8.01
CA GLN A 178 7.20 -4.27 -9.32
C GLN A 178 6.49 -3.41 -10.35
N GLU A 179 7.22 -2.90 -11.33
CA GLU A 179 6.69 -2.01 -12.37
C GLU A 179 5.91 -0.83 -11.76
N ASN A 180 4.61 -0.72 -12.03
CA ASN A 180 3.73 0.32 -11.51
C ASN A 180 3.02 -0.08 -10.19
N ILE A 181 3.31 -1.24 -9.64
CA ILE A 181 2.67 -1.77 -8.42
C ILE A 181 3.59 -1.56 -7.23
N PHE A 182 3.08 -0.91 -6.21
CA PHE A 182 3.74 -0.62 -4.94
C PHE A 182 2.89 -1.12 -3.78
N GLY A 183 3.55 -1.59 -2.73
CA GLY A 183 2.88 -1.96 -1.48
C GLY A 183 3.75 -1.65 -0.28
N VAL A 184 3.15 -1.15 0.80
CA VAL A 184 3.82 -0.90 2.08
C VAL A 184 3.03 -1.53 3.21
N GLN A 185 3.69 -2.28 4.11
CA GLN A 185 3.04 -2.94 5.24
C GLN A 185 2.77 -2.00 6.41
N PHE A 186 3.59 -0.99 6.55
CA PHE A 186 3.44 0.07 7.55
C PHE A 186 2.44 1.13 7.09
N HIS A 187 2.17 2.10 7.96
CA HIS A 187 1.31 3.23 7.70
C HIS A 187 2.14 4.48 7.38
N PRO A 188 2.36 4.83 6.09
CA PRO A 188 3.15 6.01 5.73
C PRO A 188 2.51 7.30 6.27
N GLU A 189 1.17 7.38 6.33
CA GLU A 189 0.43 8.51 6.90
C GLU A 189 0.65 8.71 8.42
N LYS A 190 1.27 7.72 9.09
CA LYS A 190 1.65 7.75 10.51
C LYS A 190 3.16 7.71 10.73
N SER A 191 3.95 7.70 9.66
CA SER A 191 5.39 7.49 9.70
C SER A 191 6.19 8.80 9.52
N TRP A 192 5.60 9.93 9.95
CA TRP A 192 6.22 11.26 9.95
C TRP A 192 6.89 11.62 8.61
N THR A 193 8.08 12.22 8.67
CA THR A 193 8.81 12.69 7.47
C THR A 193 9.18 11.56 6.52
N VAL A 194 9.50 10.36 7.02
CA VAL A 194 9.86 9.19 6.22
C VAL A 194 8.64 8.74 5.40
N GLY A 195 7.48 8.63 6.05
CA GLY A 195 6.24 8.27 5.36
C GLY A 195 5.80 9.31 4.34
N LEU A 196 5.90 10.61 4.68
CA LEU A 196 5.59 11.70 3.74
C LEU A 196 6.53 11.70 2.54
N LEU A 197 7.83 11.39 2.72
CA LEU A 197 8.77 11.26 1.61
C LEU A 197 8.37 10.13 0.66
N MET A 198 7.94 8.97 1.18
CA MET A 198 7.47 7.86 0.35
C MET A 198 6.18 8.21 -0.42
N LEU A 199 5.21 8.87 0.24
CA LEU A 199 3.99 9.33 -0.43
C LEU A 199 4.30 10.38 -1.51
N LYS A 200 5.27 11.27 -1.26
CA LYS A 200 5.77 12.21 -2.26
C LYS A 200 6.40 11.47 -3.45
N ASN A 201 7.26 10.49 -3.19
CA ASN A 201 7.86 9.67 -4.24
C ASN A 201 6.78 8.97 -5.08
N PHE A 202 5.70 8.47 -4.45
CA PHE A 202 4.55 7.90 -5.17
C PHE A 202 3.82 8.94 -6.04
N CYS A 203 3.72 10.19 -5.62
CA CYS A 203 3.18 11.25 -6.48
C CYS A 203 4.02 11.49 -7.73
N GLU A 204 5.32 11.20 -7.67
CA GLU A 204 6.30 11.51 -8.72
C GLU A 204 6.61 10.33 -9.67
N VAL A 205 6.09 9.10 -9.40
CA VAL A 205 6.26 7.92 -10.28
C VAL A 205 5.26 7.90 -11.43
#